data_2801cf8f1f229f63c7b851726074f945
#
_entry.id   2801cf8f1f229f63c7b851726074f945
#
_cell.length_a   1.000
_cell.length_b   1.000
_cell.length_c   1.000
_cell.angle_alpha   90.00
_cell.angle_beta   90.00
_cell.angle_gamma   90.00
#
_symmetry.space_group_name_H-M   'P 1'
#
loop_
_entity.id
_entity.type
_entity.pdbx_description
1 polymer ?
#
loop_
_entity_poly.entity_id
_entity_poly.type
_entity_poly.pdbx_seq_one_letter_code
_entity_poly.pdbx_strand_id
1 'polypeptide(L)'
;MCIRDRGEGEGATLNVTLPADTDDAAYVRALDWALAAVDAVAPDVLIVSLGFDTLAGDPHGGMRLSPDAFRPIGRSLAGLGRPILLVQEGGYLLGSLRPALLALLEGLT
;
A
#
# COMPACT_ATOMS: atom_id res chain seq x y z
N MET A 1 7.42 19.91 -2.52
CA MET A 1 8.27 19.58 -1.37
C MET A 1 7.39 19.25 -0.17
N CYS A 2 7.56 18.09 0.42
CA CYS A 2 6.74 17.68 1.55
C CYS A 2 7.34 18.25 2.86
N ILE A 3 6.54 19.01 3.60
CA ILE A 3 6.96 19.57 4.90
C ILE A 3 7.21 18.50 5.97
N ARG A 4 6.73 17.27 5.73
CA ARG A 4 6.92 16.13 6.65
C ARG A 4 8.38 15.69 6.77
N ASP A 5 9.21 16.04 5.79
CA ASP A 5 10.63 15.66 5.76
C ASP A 5 11.54 16.70 6.42
N ARG A 6 10.97 17.59 7.24
CA ARG A 6 11.68 18.69 7.87
C ARG A 6 11.52 18.71 9.37
N GLY A 7 12.46 19.37 10.05
CA GLY A 7 12.46 19.48 11.51
C GLY A 7 12.82 18.15 12.17
N GLU A 8 12.21 17.86 13.31
CA GLU A 8 12.48 16.65 14.08
C GLU A 8 12.04 15.36 13.36
N GLY A 9 11.14 15.47 12.38
CA GLY A 9 10.70 14.34 11.56
C GLY A 9 11.60 14.05 10.36
N GLU A 10 12.69 14.77 10.17
CA GLU A 10 13.58 14.56 9.05
C GLU A 10 14.22 13.16 9.13
N GLY A 11 14.16 12.42 8.03
CA GLY A 11 14.62 11.04 7.97
C GLY A 11 13.62 9.99 8.44
N ALA A 12 12.46 10.41 8.99
CA ALA A 12 11.39 9.51 9.43
C ALA A 12 10.31 9.28 8.36
N THR A 13 10.46 9.86 7.18
CA THR A 13 9.50 9.75 6.07
C THR A 13 10.21 9.23 4.84
N LEU A 14 9.61 8.23 4.20
CA LEU A 14 10.04 7.70 2.91
C LEU A 14 8.89 7.87 1.91
N ASN A 15 9.13 8.65 0.85
CA ASN A 15 8.19 8.80 -0.25
C ASN A 15 8.69 7.98 -1.45
N VAL A 16 7.86 7.08 -1.93
CA VAL A 16 8.14 6.29 -3.12
C VAL A 16 7.24 6.80 -4.25
N THR A 17 7.83 7.47 -5.22
CA THR A 17 7.08 7.95 -6.39
C THR A 17 6.96 6.84 -7.42
N LEU A 18 5.75 6.69 -7.95
CA LEU A 18 5.45 5.69 -8.96
C LEU A 18 4.92 6.39 -10.22
N PRO A 19 5.31 5.93 -11.42
CA PRO A 19 4.76 6.47 -12.66
C PRO A 19 3.25 6.26 -12.74
N ALA A 20 2.58 7.12 -13.52
CA ALA A 20 1.21 6.84 -13.93
C ALA A 20 1.15 5.46 -14.63
N ASP A 21 0.01 4.81 -14.54
CA ASP A 21 -0.21 3.46 -15.09
C ASP A 21 0.70 2.36 -14.52
N THR A 22 1.24 2.54 -13.33
CA THR A 22 1.99 1.48 -12.63
C THR A 22 1.10 0.24 -12.46
N ASP A 23 1.62 -0.89 -12.90
CA ASP A 23 0.92 -2.19 -12.87
C ASP A 23 1.16 -2.95 -11.56
N ASP A 24 0.51 -4.12 -11.44
CA ASP A 24 0.58 -4.98 -10.26
C ASP A 24 2.03 -5.31 -9.85
N ALA A 25 2.82 -5.80 -10.79
CA ALA A 25 4.17 -6.26 -10.50
C ALA A 25 5.10 -5.11 -10.07
N ALA A 26 5.01 -3.97 -10.74
CA ALA A 26 5.81 -2.79 -10.41
C ALA A 26 5.43 -2.23 -9.04
N TYR A 27 4.13 -2.23 -8.73
CA TYR A 27 3.64 -1.76 -7.44
C TYR A 27 4.12 -2.64 -6.29
N VAL A 28 4.00 -3.96 -6.43
CA VAL A 28 4.42 -4.91 -5.38
C VAL A 28 5.93 -4.81 -5.14
N ARG A 29 6.74 -4.69 -6.20
CA ARG A 29 8.19 -4.48 -6.03
C ARG A 29 8.51 -3.21 -5.26
N ALA A 30 7.83 -2.11 -5.58
CA ALA A 30 8.02 -0.84 -4.88
C ALA A 30 7.59 -0.94 -3.41
N LEU A 31 6.48 -1.63 -3.14
CA LEU A 31 6.01 -1.89 -1.80
C LEU A 31 7.03 -2.70 -1.00
N ASP A 32 7.53 -3.78 -1.56
CA ASP A 32 8.51 -4.64 -0.87
C ASP A 32 9.79 -3.86 -0.52
N TRP A 33 10.23 -2.99 -1.42
CA TRP A 33 11.36 -2.11 -1.15
C TRP A 33 11.06 -1.14 0.00
N ALA A 34 9.87 -0.53 0.01
CA ALA A 34 9.46 0.37 1.08
C ALA A 34 9.31 -0.37 2.42
N LEU A 35 8.75 -1.58 2.40
CA LEU A 35 8.58 -2.39 3.61
C LEU A 35 9.91 -2.84 4.21
N ALA A 36 10.95 -3.03 3.41
CA ALA A 36 12.28 -3.28 3.93
C ALA A 36 12.79 -2.11 4.79
N ALA A 37 12.52 -0.88 4.37
CA ALA A 37 12.85 0.31 5.16
C ALA A 37 12.00 0.42 6.44
N VAL A 38 10.74 0.03 6.39
CA VAL A 38 9.85 -0.03 7.56
C VAL A 38 10.35 -1.07 8.56
N ASP A 39 10.72 -2.24 8.08
CA ASP A 39 11.24 -3.32 8.94
C ASP A 39 12.55 -2.91 9.66
N ALA A 40 13.40 -2.15 8.99
CA ALA A 40 14.64 -1.63 9.58
C ALA A 40 14.39 -0.70 10.77
N VAL A 41 13.25 -0.02 10.82
CA VAL A 41 12.85 0.82 11.96
C VAL A 41 12.32 -0.03 13.12
N ALA A 42 11.94 -1.28 12.86
CA ALA A 42 11.41 -2.22 13.84
C ALA A 42 10.18 -1.69 14.59
N PRO A 43 9.10 -1.33 13.90
CA PRO A 43 7.89 -0.79 14.55
C PRO A 43 7.19 -1.87 15.39
N ASP A 44 6.54 -1.46 16.46
CA ASP A 44 5.74 -2.36 17.28
C ASP A 44 4.40 -2.69 16.62
N VAL A 45 3.84 -1.74 15.90
CA VAL A 45 2.56 -1.86 15.18
C VAL A 45 2.70 -1.18 13.82
N LEU A 46 2.15 -1.80 12.80
CA LEU A 46 2.05 -1.23 11.47
C LEU A 46 0.64 -0.66 11.26
N ILE A 47 0.55 0.63 10.99
CA ILE A 47 -0.72 1.27 10.61
C ILE A 47 -0.68 1.49 9.10
N VAL A 48 -1.67 0.95 8.40
CA VAL A 48 -1.77 1.03 6.94
C VAL A 48 -2.98 1.87 6.57
N SER A 49 -2.73 3.05 6.01
CA SER A 49 -3.77 3.81 5.30
C SER A 49 -4.04 3.10 3.97
N LEU A 50 -5.13 2.38 3.91
CA LEU A 50 -5.48 1.49 2.82
C LEU A 50 -6.46 2.15 1.86
N GLY A 51 -5.99 2.49 0.67
CA GLY A 51 -6.85 3.00 -0.41
C GLY A 51 -6.96 1.99 -1.54
N PHE A 52 -8.13 1.93 -2.17
CA PHE A 52 -8.38 1.13 -3.36
C PHE A 52 -8.48 1.97 -4.63
N ASP A 53 -8.09 3.22 -4.55
CA ASP A 53 -8.03 4.15 -5.70
C ASP A 53 -6.83 3.90 -6.62
N THR A 54 -5.98 2.94 -6.28
CA THR A 54 -4.93 2.41 -7.15
C THR A 54 -5.45 1.42 -8.20
N LEU A 55 -6.70 0.97 -8.09
CA LEU A 55 -7.32 0.05 -9.04
C LEU A 55 -7.44 0.67 -10.42
N ALA A 56 -7.21 -0.14 -11.46
CA ALA A 56 -7.40 0.27 -12.85
C ALA A 56 -8.85 0.70 -13.07
N GLY A 57 -9.02 1.89 -13.65
CA GLY A 57 -10.35 2.45 -13.92
C GLY A 57 -10.95 3.26 -12.78
N ASP A 58 -10.26 3.39 -11.65
CA ASP A 58 -10.73 4.26 -10.58
C ASP A 58 -10.75 5.72 -11.07
N PRO A 59 -11.88 6.46 -10.85
CA PRO A 59 -12.03 7.83 -11.36
C PRO A 59 -11.07 8.84 -10.71
N HIS A 60 -10.51 8.53 -9.56
CA HIS A 60 -9.58 9.42 -8.84
C HIS A 60 -8.16 8.87 -8.76
N GLY A 61 -7.93 7.68 -9.31
CA GLY A 61 -6.62 7.04 -9.33
C GLY A 61 -5.84 7.31 -10.60
N GLY A 62 -4.59 6.90 -10.59
CA GLY A 62 -3.70 7.02 -11.75
C GLY A 62 -2.88 5.76 -11.98
N MET A 63 -3.18 4.68 -11.28
CA MET A 63 -2.49 3.40 -11.39
C MET A 63 -3.36 2.35 -12.07
N ARG A 64 -2.80 1.19 -12.34
CA ARG A 64 -3.47 0.12 -13.08
C ARG A 64 -3.40 -1.22 -12.35
N LEU A 65 -3.70 -1.21 -11.06
CA LEU A 65 -3.75 -2.45 -10.29
C LEU A 65 -5.02 -3.23 -10.59
N SER A 66 -4.87 -4.55 -10.66
CA SER A 66 -6.02 -5.44 -10.66
C SER A 66 -6.47 -5.71 -9.21
N PRO A 67 -7.71 -6.15 -8.97
CA PRO A 67 -8.12 -6.59 -7.64
C PRO A 67 -7.23 -7.69 -7.05
N ASP A 68 -6.72 -8.59 -7.89
CA ASP A 68 -5.84 -9.68 -7.46
C ASP A 68 -4.47 -9.20 -6.97
N ALA A 69 -4.02 -8.00 -7.34
CA ALA A 69 -2.78 -7.41 -6.83
C ALA A 69 -2.79 -7.25 -5.32
N PHE A 70 -3.97 -7.10 -4.72
CA PHE A 70 -4.09 -6.92 -3.27
C PHE A 70 -3.75 -8.19 -2.48
N ARG A 71 -3.75 -9.37 -3.11
CA ARG A 71 -3.30 -10.61 -2.46
C ARG A 71 -1.79 -10.59 -2.16
N PRO A 72 -0.89 -10.34 -3.14
CA PRO A 72 0.53 -10.18 -2.83
C PRO A 72 0.82 -8.97 -1.94
N ILE A 73 0.05 -7.89 -2.03
CA ILE A 73 0.15 -6.75 -1.10
C ILE A 73 -0.10 -7.22 0.33
N GLY A 74 -1.17 -7.96 0.56
CA GLY A 74 -1.47 -8.53 1.88
C GLY A 74 -0.37 -9.45 2.39
N ARG A 75 0.19 -10.30 1.53
CA ARG A 75 1.31 -11.18 1.88
C ARG A 75 2.56 -10.40 2.29
N SER A 76 2.89 -9.36 1.55
CA SER A 76 4.04 -8.51 1.87
C SER A 76 3.88 -7.83 3.22
N LEU A 77 2.69 -7.32 3.53
CA LEU A 77 2.38 -6.72 4.83
C LEU A 77 2.47 -7.75 5.96
N ALA A 78 1.85 -8.91 5.78
CA ALA A 78 1.88 -9.99 6.77
C ALA A 78 3.30 -10.51 7.02
N GLY A 79 4.15 -10.48 5.99
CA GLY A 79 5.54 -10.92 6.06
C GLY A 79 6.40 -10.15 7.05
N LEU A 80 5.99 -8.95 7.46
CA LEU A 80 6.69 -8.20 8.50
C LEU A 80 6.53 -8.82 9.90
N GLY A 81 5.55 -9.68 10.12
CA GLY A 81 5.31 -10.32 11.41
C GLY A 81 4.91 -9.34 12.52
N ARG A 82 4.32 -8.21 12.18
CA ARG A 82 3.90 -7.17 13.12
C ARG A 82 2.38 -7.12 13.21
N PRO A 83 1.80 -6.71 14.34
CA PRO A 83 0.38 -6.37 14.39
C PRO A 83 0.06 -5.26 13.37
N ILE A 84 -1.05 -5.41 12.66
CA ILE A 84 -1.44 -4.49 11.60
C ILE A 84 -2.81 -3.89 11.93
N LEU A 85 -2.91 -2.56 11.85
CA LEU A 85 -4.17 -1.85 11.83
C LEU A 85 -4.40 -1.31 10.41
N LEU A 86 -5.49 -1.73 9.80
CA LEU A 86 -5.90 -1.23 8.48
C LEU A 86 -6.91 -0.11 8.68
N VAL A 87 -6.66 1.04 8.06
CA VAL A 87 -7.60 2.17 8.03
C VAL A 87 -7.98 2.39 6.58
N GLN A 88 -9.24 2.10 6.25
CA GLN A 88 -9.72 2.27 4.88
C GLN A 88 -9.86 3.75 4.54
N GLU A 89 -9.28 4.13 3.41
CA GLU A 89 -9.27 5.49 2.89
C GLU A 89 -10.10 5.56 1.59
N GLY A 90 -9.43 5.85 0.45
CA GLY A 90 -10.07 5.99 -0.84
C GLY A 90 -10.44 4.68 -1.52
N GLY A 91 -11.08 4.81 -2.66
CA GLY A 91 -11.54 3.73 -3.51
C GLY A 91 -12.94 4.03 -4.02
N TYR A 92 -13.05 4.30 -5.32
CA TYR A 92 -14.27 4.88 -5.91
C TYR A 92 -14.80 4.04 -7.06
N LEU A 93 -14.10 2.98 -7.44
CA LEU A 93 -14.56 1.99 -8.39
C LEU A 93 -15.33 0.90 -7.65
N LEU A 94 -16.59 1.17 -7.34
CA LEU A 94 -17.40 0.40 -6.40
C LEU A 94 -17.48 -1.10 -6.70
N GLY A 95 -17.61 -1.46 -7.98
CA GLY A 95 -17.70 -2.88 -8.38
C GLY A 95 -16.43 -3.69 -8.13
N SER A 96 -15.29 -3.04 -7.93
CA SER A 96 -13.99 -3.69 -7.71
C SER A 96 -13.53 -3.68 -6.25
N LEU A 97 -14.24 -2.97 -5.36
CA LEU A 97 -13.84 -2.88 -3.95
C LEU A 97 -13.89 -4.22 -3.24
N ARG A 98 -14.98 -4.95 -3.41
CA ARG A 98 -15.15 -6.25 -2.75
C ARG A 98 -14.08 -7.27 -3.14
N PRO A 99 -13.84 -7.54 -4.44
CA PRO A 99 -12.78 -8.49 -4.82
C PRO A 99 -11.40 -8.04 -4.37
N ALA A 100 -11.10 -6.74 -4.40
CA ALA A 100 -9.81 -6.22 -3.93
C ALA A 100 -9.64 -6.43 -2.42
N LEU A 101 -10.65 -6.12 -1.62
CA LEU A 101 -10.62 -6.33 -0.18
C LEU A 101 -10.48 -7.81 0.18
N LEU A 102 -11.23 -8.69 -0.48
CA LEU A 102 -11.12 -10.14 -0.26
C LEU A 102 -9.72 -10.65 -0.59
N ALA A 103 -9.15 -10.20 -1.71
CA ALA A 103 -7.78 -10.56 -2.09
C ALA A 103 -6.77 -10.10 -1.03
N LEU A 104 -6.91 -8.89 -0.51
CA LEU A 104 -6.05 -8.38 0.56
C LEU A 104 -6.14 -9.26 1.81
N LEU A 105 -7.36 -9.53 2.28
CA LEU A 105 -7.59 -10.35 3.48
C LEU A 105 -7.03 -11.77 3.30
N GLU A 106 -7.19 -12.37 2.13
CA GLU A 106 -6.58 -13.67 1.81
C GLU A 106 -5.05 -13.61 1.89
N GLY A 107 -4.46 -12.54 1.41
CA GLY A 107 -3.01 -12.34 1.50
C GLY A 107 -2.50 -12.17 2.92
N LEU A 108 -3.30 -11.54 3.80
CA LEU A 108 -2.95 -11.33 5.20
C LEU A 108 -3.02 -12.61 6.05
N THR A 109 -3.74 -13.60 5.61
CA THR A 109 -3.85 -14.90 6.29
C THR A 109 -2.85 -15.90 5.73
#